data_63c4a27e215c36822491f7fdf121309a
#
_entry.id   63c4a27e215c36822491f7fdf121309a
#
_cell.length_a   1.000
_cell.length_b   1.000
_cell.length_c   1.000
_cell.angle_alpha   90.00
_cell.angle_beta   90.00
_cell.angle_gamma   90.00
#
_symmetry.space_group_name_H-M   'P 1'
#
loop_
_entity.id
_entity.type
_entity.pdbx_description
1 polymer ?
#
loop_
_entity_poly.entity_id
_entity_poly.type
_entity_poly.pdbx_seq_one_letter_code
_entity_poly.pdbx_strand_id
1 'polypeptide(L)'
;TGTAFMHGMAKTAISIARSYVRADDTQIEGLRVLKRRLGKQPVGLTSKNRGTLRQFEDPSNILRLLDLPELIINQKRLKKLSEYRVAVQVQIALAISILLHAPLRMHNLTHLRLDTHIVRPGGKTGPVLIVIPATETKGGQILEYPIEGFTREMLDRYLSQYRPLICDDGAPWLFPSKGGKCKSQKTLSQQIGEAILKHTGLTMTPHQFRHFAAKMGLDNNPGNMMGISQLLGHKSIKSTEHSYTELQTA
;
A
#
# COMPACT_ATOMS: atom_id res chain seq x y z
N THR A 1 13.73 3.46 -26.10
CA THR A 1 12.35 3.23 -25.58
C THR A 1 12.06 4.25 -24.50
N GLY A 2 10.92 4.96 -24.65
CA GLY A 2 10.54 6.00 -23.70
C GLY A 2 10.18 5.42 -22.33
N THR A 3 10.48 6.16 -21.25
CA THR A 3 10.10 5.78 -19.90
C THR A 3 8.58 5.88 -19.70
N ALA A 4 8.01 5.22 -18.67
CA ALA A 4 6.59 5.34 -18.32
C ALA A 4 6.18 6.81 -18.09
N PHE A 5 7.08 7.63 -17.55
CA PHE A 5 6.90 9.08 -17.38
C PHE A 5 6.72 9.80 -18.73
N MET A 6 7.60 9.54 -19.71
CA MET A 6 7.50 10.13 -21.05
C MET A 6 6.20 9.75 -21.75
N HIS A 7 5.77 8.50 -21.63
CA HIS A 7 4.47 8.06 -22.13
C HIS A 7 3.29 8.77 -21.44
N GLY A 8 3.40 8.99 -20.13
CA GLY A 8 2.43 9.77 -19.35
C GLY A 8 2.34 11.21 -19.86
N MET A 9 3.48 11.89 -20.00
CA MET A 9 3.55 13.25 -20.53
C MET A 9 2.95 13.35 -21.92
N ALA A 10 3.27 12.42 -22.82
CA ALA A 10 2.72 12.42 -24.19
C ALA A 10 1.19 12.23 -24.18
N LYS A 11 0.64 11.38 -23.31
CA LYS A 11 -0.82 11.25 -23.16
C LYS A 11 -1.46 12.54 -22.64
N THR A 12 -0.86 13.17 -21.63
CA THR A 12 -1.35 14.43 -21.07
C THR A 12 -1.29 15.55 -22.10
N ALA A 13 -0.19 15.67 -22.85
CA ALA A 13 -0.06 16.65 -23.92
C ALA A 13 -1.15 16.50 -25.00
N ILE A 14 -1.44 15.26 -25.44
CA ILE A 14 -2.52 14.99 -26.39
C ILE A 14 -3.89 15.36 -25.79
N SER A 15 -4.11 15.08 -24.52
CA SER A 15 -5.37 15.43 -23.85
C SER A 15 -5.55 16.94 -23.74
N ILE A 16 -4.50 17.68 -23.35
CA ILE A 16 -4.52 19.15 -23.29
C ILE A 16 -4.74 19.75 -24.68
N ALA A 17 -4.00 19.29 -25.68
CA ALA A 17 -4.15 19.75 -27.05
C ALA A 17 -5.59 19.60 -27.55
N ARG A 18 -6.21 18.44 -27.28
CA ARG A 18 -7.59 18.18 -27.75
C ARG A 18 -8.64 18.95 -26.93
N SER A 19 -8.55 18.94 -25.61
CA SER A 19 -9.66 19.41 -24.74
C SER A 19 -9.54 20.88 -24.36
N TYR A 20 -8.33 21.40 -24.28
CA TYR A 20 -8.06 22.77 -23.82
C TYR A 20 -7.67 23.71 -25.00
N VAL A 21 -6.68 23.30 -25.78
CA VAL A 21 -6.17 24.09 -26.90
C VAL A 21 -7.09 23.99 -28.11
N ARG A 22 -7.90 22.94 -28.23
CA ARG A 22 -8.74 22.63 -29.40
C ARG A 22 -7.91 22.58 -30.68
N ALA A 23 -6.72 22.01 -30.59
CA ALA A 23 -5.81 21.84 -31.71
C ALA A 23 -6.47 21.05 -32.83
N ASP A 24 -6.13 21.35 -34.05
CA ASP A 24 -6.61 20.66 -35.24
C ASP A 24 -6.12 19.19 -35.28
N ASP A 25 -6.75 18.38 -36.12
CA ASP A 25 -6.45 16.95 -36.21
C ASP A 25 -5.00 16.68 -36.66
N THR A 26 -4.41 17.58 -37.46
CA THR A 26 -3.03 17.47 -37.95
C THR A 26 -2.05 17.63 -36.79
N GLN A 27 -2.27 18.63 -35.95
CA GLN A 27 -1.45 18.86 -34.75
C GLN A 27 -1.57 17.70 -33.74
N ILE A 28 -2.81 17.19 -33.53
CA ILE A 28 -3.06 16.05 -32.66
C ILE A 28 -2.37 14.79 -33.19
N GLU A 29 -2.40 14.57 -34.53
CA GLU A 29 -1.73 13.42 -35.14
C GLU A 29 -0.20 13.54 -35.04
N GLY A 30 0.36 14.74 -35.18
CA GLY A 30 1.77 15.03 -34.92
C GLY A 30 2.18 14.57 -33.49
N LEU A 31 1.39 14.90 -32.47
CA LEU A 31 1.63 14.44 -31.08
C LEU A 31 1.50 12.93 -30.94
N ARG A 32 0.56 12.29 -31.66
CA ARG A 32 0.42 10.83 -31.68
C ARG A 32 1.62 10.13 -32.32
N VAL A 33 2.17 10.71 -33.39
CA VAL A 33 3.40 10.23 -34.02
C VAL A 33 4.56 10.29 -33.04
N LEU A 34 4.74 11.41 -32.35
CA LEU A 34 5.78 11.54 -31.31
C LEU A 34 5.60 10.49 -30.20
N LYS A 35 4.36 10.27 -29.74
CA LYS A 35 4.07 9.22 -28.75
C LYS A 35 4.42 7.83 -29.30
N ARG A 36 4.14 7.51 -30.55
CA ARG A 36 4.50 6.22 -31.18
C ARG A 36 6.01 6.01 -31.24
N ARG A 37 6.81 7.07 -31.45
CA ARG A 37 8.29 7.02 -31.42
C ARG A 37 8.86 6.64 -30.04
N LEU A 38 8.11 6.83 -28.95
CA LEU A 38 8.52 6.35 -27.62
C LEU A 38 8.55 4.82 -27.52
N GLY A 39 7.94 4.10 -28.49
CA GLY A 39 7.84 2.65 -28.50
C GLY A 39 6.76 2.12 -27.56
N LYS A 40 6.76 0.81 -27.30
CA LYS A 40 5.83 0.20 -26.36
C LYS A 40 6.23 0.51 -24.92
N GLN A 41 5.24 0.75 -24.05
CA GLN A 41 5.50 0.85 -22.63
C GLN A 41 6.06 -0.49 -22.11
N PRO A 42 7.06 -0.44 -21.21
CA PRO A 42 7.51 -1.66 -20.53
C PRO A 42 6.33 -2.34 -19.83
N VAL A 43 6.20 -3.63 -20.04
CA VAL A 43 5.22 -4.50 -19.39
C VAL A 43 5.88 -5.15 -18.17
N GLY A 44 5.09 -5.46 -17.14
CA GLY A 44 5.56 -6.18 -15.98
C GLY A 44 6.14 -5.29 -14.86
N LEU A 45 6.85 -5.93 -13.97
CA LEU A 45 7.48 -5.27 -12.84
C LEU A 45 8.68 -4.42 -13.28
N THR A 46 8.80 -3.23 -12.71
CA THR A 46 10.02 -2.43 -12.89
C THR A 46 11.23 -3.15 -12.32
N SER A 47 12.43 -2.88 -12.86
CA SER A 47 13.68 -3.46 -12.35
C SER A 47 13.85 -3.23 -10.83
N LYS A 48 13.43 -2.06 -10.33
CA LYS A 48 13.42 -1.76 -8.90
C LYS A 48 12.50 -2.71 -8.12
N ASN A 49 11.25 -2.89 -8.56
CA ASN A 49 10.31 -3.77 -7.86
C ASN A 49 10.73 -5.23 -7.95
N ARG A 50 11.28 -5.65 -9.08
CA ARG A 50 11.85 -6.99 -9.25
C ARG A 50 13.03 -7.22 -8.29
N GLY A 51 13.97 -6.26 -8.18
CA GLY A 51 15.07 -6.32 -7.22
C GLY A 51 14.58 -6.40 -5.77
N THR A 52 13.52 -5.65 -5.43
CA THR A 52 12.91 -5.76 -4.08
C THR A 52 12.31 -7.15 -3.85
N LEU A 53 11.60 -7.73 -4.81
CA LEU A 53 10.97 -9.04 -4.64
C LEU A 53 11.99 -10.19 -4.54
N ARG A 54 13.15 -10.06 -5.17
CA ARG A 54 14.25 -11.06 -5.04
C ARG A 54 14.72 -11.25 -3.60
N GLN A 55 14.61 -10.24 -2.73
CA GLN A 55 14.93 -10.41 -1.31
C GLN A 55 14.09 -11.51 -0.65
N PHE A 56 12.89 -11.77 -1.17
CA PHE A 56 11.93 -12.75 -0.66
C PHE A 56 12.01 -14.12 -1.35
N GLU A 57 13.06 -14.37 -2.11
CA GLU A 57 13.48 -15.72 -2.51
C GLU A 57 14.10 -16.47 -1.32
N ASP A 58 14.65 -15.73 -0.35
CA ASP A 58 15.07 -16.26 0.93
C ASP A 58 13.89 -16.30 1.91
N PRO A 59 13.40 -17.48 2.33
CA PRO A 59 12.27 -17.59 3.26
C PRO A 59 12.52 -16.91 4.61
N SER A 60 13.78 -16.78 5.04
CA SER A 60 14.11 -16.09 6.28
C SER A 60 13.74 -14.61 6.24
N ASN A 61 13.81 -13.99 5.08
CA ASN A 61 13.41 -12.60 4.88
C ASN A 61 11.88 -12.41 4.91
N ILE A 62 11.13 -13.43 4.46
CA ILE A 62 9.67 -13.44 4.61
C ILE A 62 9.31 -13.44 6.09
N LEU A 63 9.89 -14.37 6.88
CA LEU A 63 9.65 -14.46 8.32
C LEU A 63 10.02 -13.15 9.03
N ARG A 64 11.20 -12.59 8.74
CA ARG A 64 11.63 -11.29 9.31
C ARG A 64 10.64 -10.17 9.03
N LEU A 65 10.01 -10.14 7.85
CA LEU A 65 9.01 -9.13 7.51
C LEU A 65 7.68 -9.40 8.23
N LEU A 66 7.26 -10.66 8.32
CA LEU A 66 6.01 -11.05 9.01
C LEU A 66 6.08 -10.78 10.53
N ASP A 67 7.22 -11.07 11.15
CA ASP A 67 7.44 -10.89 12.59
C ASP A 67 7.76 -9.44 12.98
N LEU A 68 8.03 -8.57 11.99
CA LEU A 68 8.46 -7.21 12.22
C LEU A 68 7.52 -6.38 13.11
N PRO A 69 6.18 -6.42 12.95
CA PRO A 69 5.28 -5.67 13.82
C PRO A 69 5.44 -6.05 15.29
N GLU A 70 5.52 -7.33 15.58
CA GLU A 70 5.71 -7.85 16.94
C GLU A 70 7.10 -7.47 17.49
N LEU A 71 8.13 -7.62 16.68
CA LEU A 71 9.48 -7.21 17.04
C LEU A 71 9.56 -5.73 17.43
N ILE A 72 8.87 -4.84 16.70
CA ILE A 72 8.89 -3.41 17.01
C ILE A 72 8.28 -3.13 18.38
N ILE A 73 7.13 -3.74 18.71
CA ILE A 73 6.43 -3.44 19.97
C ILE A 73 7.09 -4.10 21.21
N ASN A 74 7.80 -5.20 21.02
CA ASN A 74 8.43 -5.97 22.11
C ASN A 74 9.86 -5.50 22.45
N GLN A 75 10.37 -4.44 21.77
CA GLN A 75 11.74 -3.97 22.01
C GLN A 75 11.93 -3.39 23.42
N LYS A 76 12.94 -3.87 24.13
CA LYS A 76 13.39 -3.32 25.44
C LYS A 76 13.71 -1.81 25.34
N ARG A 77 14.13 -1.34 24.19
CA ARG A 77 14.43 0.07 23.91
C ARG A 77 13.21 0.98 24.03
N LEU A 78 11.99 0.48 23.77
CA LEU A 78 10.77 1.30 23.91
C LEU A 78 10.63 1.85 25.34
N LYS A 79 11.08 1.12 26.36
CA LYS A 79 11.07 1.56 27.77
C LYS A 79 11.89 2.83 28.03
N LYS A 80 12.80 3.19 27.11
CA LYS A 80 13.66 4.39 27.22
C LYS A 80 13.14 5.57 26.41
N LEU A 81 12.03 5.40 25.68
CA LEU A 81 11.43 6.46 24.87
C LEU A 81 10.34 7.18 25.67
N SER A 82 10.04 8.45 25.28
CA SER A 82 8.83 9.11 25.76
C SER A 82 7.58 8.38 25.25
N GLU A 83 6.48 8.49 26.00
CA GLU A 83 5.20 7.86 25.67
C GLU A 83 4.74 8.17 24.24
N TYR A 84 4.84 9.44 23.84
CA TYR A 84 4.56 9.86 22.46
C TYR A 84 5.39 9.09 21.44
N ARG A 85 6.70 8.92 21.68
CA ARG A 85 7.57 8.18 20.76
C ARG A 85 7.23 6.69 20.73
N VAL A 86 6.87 6.11 21.87
CA VAL A 86 6.37 4.73 21.95
C VAL A 86 5.10 4.60 21.11
N ALA A 87 4.14 5.51 21.29
CA ALA A 87 2.89 5.52 20.54
C ALA A 87 3.12 5.60 19.02
N VAL A 88 4.09 6.42 18.57
CA VAL A 88 4.47 6.49 17.15
C VAL A 88 5.09 5.17 16.66
N GLN A 89 5.91 4.47 17.48
CA GLN A 89 6.44 3.16 17.08
C GLN A 89 5.32 2.11 16.94
N VAL A 90 4.37 2.08 17.88
CA VAL A 90 3.21 1.19 17.79
C VAL A 90 2.34 1.54 16.58
N GLN A 91 2.16 2.83 16.28
CA GLN A 91 1.47 3.28 15.07
C GLN A 91 2.13 2.74 13.78
N ILE A 92 3.46 2.77 13.71
CA ILE A 92 4.21 2.25 12.55
C ILE A 92 4.07 0.72 12.48
N ALA A 93 4.20 0.03 13.60
CA ALA A 93 4.03 -1.42 13.67
C ALA A 93 2.64 -1.85 13.20
N LEU A 94 1.59 -1.16 13.66
CA LEU A 94 0.21 -1.41 13.21
C LEU A 94 0.04 -1.14 11.70
N ALA A 95 0.64 -0.07 11.17
CA ALA A 95 0.57 0.22 9.75
C ALA A 95 1.23 -0.88 8.90
N ILE A 96 2.37 -1.43 9.36
CA ILE A 96 3.04 -2.57 8.70
C ILE A 96 2.16 -3.82 8.81
N SER A 97 1.62 -4.12 9.99
CA SER A 97 0.75 -5.28 10.21
C SER A 97 -0.50 -5.23 9.31
N ILE A 98 -1.13 -4.06 9.19
CA ILE A 98 -2.26 -3.85 8.26
C ILE A 98 -1.81 -4.10 6.81
N LEU A 99 -0.67 -3.58 6.37
CA LEU A 99 -0.20 -3.75 4.99
C LEU A 99 0.13 -5.22 4.65
N LEU A 100 0.50 -6.03 5.62
CA LEU A 100 0.71 -7.48 5.45
C LEU A 100 -0.61 -8.23 5.22
N HIS A 101 -1.71 -7.82 5.87
CA HIS A 101 -3.03 -8.43 5.72
C HIS A 101 -3.85 -7.79 4.60
N ALA A 102 -3.80 -6.48 4.52
CA ALA A 102 -4.54 -5.65 3.57
C ALA A 102 -3.55 -4.79 2.78
N PRO A 103 -3.10 -5.22 1.59
CA PRO A 103 -2.10 -4.50 0.81
C PRO A 103 -2.68 -3.22 0.19
N LEU A 104 -3.06 -2.28 1.05
CA LEU A 104 -3.69 -1.02 0.70
C LEU A 104 -2.74 -0.10 -0.09
N ARG A 105 -3.33 0.76 -0.92
CA ARG A 105 -2.59 1.90 -1.47
C ARG A 105 -2.27 2.89 -0.35
N MET A 106 -1.13 3.56 -0.45
CA MET A 106 -0.67 4.50 0.59
C MET A 106 -1.69 5.58 0.91
N HIS A 107 -2.40 6.08 -0.11
CA HIS A 107 -3.50 7.02 0.08
C HIS A 107 -4.59 6.43 0.99
N ASN A 108 -5.09 5.25 0.67
CA ASN A 108 -6.12 4.60 1.47
C ASN A 108 -5.63 4.33 2.90
N LEU A 109 -4.41 3.82 3.08
CA LEU A 109 -3.85 3.57 4.41
C LEU A 109 -3.83 4.84 5.28
N THR A 110 -3.35 5.97 4.75
CA THR A 110 -3.26 7.21 5.53
C THR A 110 -4.62 7.86 5.80
N HIS A 111 -5.62 7.59 4.94
CA HIS A 111 -6.97 8.12 5.06
C HIS A 111 -7.95 7.13 5.72
N LEU A 112 -7.46 6.06 6.35
CA LEU A 112 -8.32 5.19 7.16
C LEU A 112 -8.95 5.99 8.29
N ARG A 113 -10.27 5.97 8.34
CA ARG A 113 -11.09 6.62 9.37
C ARG A 113 -11.69 5.56 10.29
N LEU A 114 -11.80 5.90 11.57
CA LEU A 114 -12.35 5.01 12.59
C LEU A 114 -13.86 4.84 12.46
N ASP A 115 -14.53 5.90 12.02
CA ASP A 115 -15.98 5.98 11.92
C ASP A 115 -16.57 5.35 10.65
N THR A 116 -15.77 5.23 9.58
CA THR A 116 -16.27 4.76 8.27
C THR A 116 -15.55 3.55 7.73
N HIS A 117 -14.25 3.39 7.99
CA HIS A 117 -13.44 2.33 7.39
C HIS A 117 -13.17 1.16 8.33
N ILE A 118 -13.26 1.37 9.65
CA ILE A 118 -13.09 0.31 10.64
C ILE A 118 -14.47 -0.17 11.08
N VAL A 119 -14.94 -1.22 10.44
CA VAL A 119 -16.27 -1.77 10.65
C VAL A 119 -16.20 -2.95 11.62
N ARG A 120 -17.12 -2.97 12.60
CA ARG A 120 -17.23 -4.04 13.60
C ARG A 120 -18.64 -4.62 13.59
N PRO A 121 -18.98 -5.52 12.65
CA PRO A 121 -20.24 -6.22 12.68
C PRO A 121 -20.37 -7.00 14.00
N GLY A 122 -21.44 -6.78 14.77
CA GLY A 122 -21.61 -7.41 16.08
C GLY A 122 -20.90 -6.71 17.25
N GLY A 123 -20.41 -5.47 17.07
CA GLY A 123 -19.85 -4.65 18.15
C GLY A 123 -18.42 -5.03 18.56
N LYS A 124 -18.07 -4.79 19.83
CA LYS A 124 -16.67 -4.92 20.31
C LYS A 124 -16.08 -6.32 20.17
N THR A 125 -16.88 -7.35 20.32
CA THR A 125 -16.46 -8.77 20.25
C THR A 125 -16.55 -9.36 18.85
N GLY A 126 -17.28 -8.71 17.95
CA GLY A 126 -17.46 -9.13 16.56
C GLY A 126 -16.18 -9.03 15.70
N PRO A 127 -16.22 -9.51 14.46
CA PRO A 127 -15.10 -9.39 13.55
C PRO A 127 -14.75 -7.91 13.30
N VAL A 128 -13.50 -7.65 12.95
CA VAL A 128 -13.04 -6.32 12.53
C VAL A 128 -12.73 -6.36 11.05
N LEU A 129 -13.31 -5.44 10.29
CA LEU A 129 -13.09 -5.30 8.86
C LEU A 129 -12.51 -3.93 8.56
N ILE A 130 -11.54 -3.88 7.66
CA ILE A 130 -11.18 -2.63 6.96
C ILE A 130 -11.97 -2.61 5.66
N VAL A 131 -12.87 -1.64 5.53
CA VAL A 131 -13.73 -1.47 4.35
C VAL A 131 -13.38 -0.17 3.64
N ILE A 132 -12.99 -0.26 2.37
CA ILE A 132 -12.74 0.91 1.53
C ILE A 132 -13.86 1.01 0.49
N PRO A 133 -14.66 2.07 0.52
CA PRO A 133 -15.75 2.27 -0.44
C PRO A 133 -15.27 2.33 -1.89
N ALA A 134 -16.09 1.92 -2.82
CA ALA A 134 -15.79 1.96 -4.26
C ALA A 134 -15.34 3.35 -4.76
N THR A 135 -15.93 4.40 -4.22
CA THR A 135 -15.62 5.80 -4.53
C THR A 135 -14.20 6.22 -4.15
N GLU A 136 -13.58 5.53 -3.20
CA GLU A 136 -12.24 5.82 -2.70
C GLU A 136 -11.18 4.87 -3.29
N THR A 137 -11.60 3.91 -4.10
CA THR A 137 -10.68 2.98 -4.75
C THR A 137 -10.41 3.38 -6.20
N LYS A 138 -9.16 3.28 -6.63
CA LYS A 138 -8.81 3.55 -8.05
C LYS A 138 -9.50 2.58 -9.02
N GLY A 139 -9.87 1.39 -8.55
CA GLY A 139 -10.55 0.35 -9.33
C GLY A 139 -12.07 0.50 -9.38
N GLY A 140 -12.67 1.35 -8.54
CA GLY A 140 -14.12 1.49 -8.43
C GLY A 140 -14.80 0.26 -7.82
N GLN A 141 -14.07 -0.55 -7.06
CA GLN A 141 -14.58 -1.73 -6.36
C GLN A 141 -14.43 -1.54 -4.85
N ILE A 142 -15.39 -2.02 -4.08
CA ILE A 142 -15.28 -2.08 -2.62
C ILE A 142 -14.15 -3.06 -2.28
N LEU A 143 -13.34 -2.69 -1.29
CA LEU A 143 -12.32 -3.57 -0.75
C LEU A 143 -12.65 -3.85 0.71
N GLU A 144 -12.68 -5.12 1.08
CA GLU A 144 -12.95 -5.57 2.43
C GLU A 144 -11.84 -6.52 2.88
N TYR A 145 -11.24 -6.21 4.02
CA TYR A 145 -10.15 -7.02 4.57
C TYR A 145 -10.48 -7.35 6.03
N PRO A 146 -10.64 -8.63 6.38
CA PRO A 146 -10.77 -9.04 7.76
C PRO A 146 -9.45 -8.79 8.51
N ILE A 147 -9.55 -8.26 9.71
CA ILE A 147 -8.41 -8.03 10.61
C ILE A 147 -8.59 -8.96 11.82
N GLU A 148 -7.70 -9.92 11.92
CA GLU A 148 -7.78 -11.01 12.88
C GLU A 148 -6.46 -11.16 13.68
N GLY A 149 -6.47 -12.04 14.67
CA GLY A 149 -5.30 -12.43 15.45
C GLY A 149 -4.53 -11.24 16.01
N PHE A 150 -3.22 -11.31 15.92
CA PHE A 150 -2.29 -10.30 16.44
C PHE A 150 -2.57 -8.88 15.91
N THR A 151 -2.93 -8.72 14.64
CA THR A 151 -3.23 -7.39 14.08
C THR A 151 -4.45 -6.76 14.73
N ARG A 152 -5.48 -7.56 15.03
CA ARG A 152 -6.67 -7.10 15.75
C ARG A 152 -6.34 -6.68 17.17
N GLU A 153 -5.61 -7.51 17.91
CA GLU A 153 -5.19 -7.19 19.28
C GLU A 153 -4.34 -5.91 19.31
N MET A 154 -3.43 -5.77 18.36
CA MET A 154 -2.60 -4.57 18.22
C MET A 154 -3.46 -3.34 17.91
N LEU A 155 -4.44 -3.45 17.02
CA LEU A 155 -5.38 -2.38 16.71
C LEU A 155 -6.13 -1.92 17.95
N ASP A 156 -6.68 -2.85 18.74
CA ASP A 156 -7.44 -2.54 19.95
C ASP A 156 -6.56 -1.87 21.01
N ARG A 157 -5.34 -2.37 21.23
CA ARG A 157 -4.36 -1.75 22.12
C ARG A 157 -3.91 -0.39 21.63
N TYR A 158 -3.68 -0.23 20.33
CA TYR A 158 -3.31 1.05 19.75
C TYR A 158 -4.41 2.10 19.97
N LEU A 159 -5.65 1.75 19.71
CA LEU A 159 -6.79 2.67 19.86
C LEU A 159 -7.00 3.10 21.33
N SER A 160 -6.86 2.17 22.26
CA SER A 160 -7.14 2.43 23.68
C SER A 160 -5.98 3.05 24.45
N GLN A 161 -4.72 2.68 24.13
CA GLN A 161 -3.56 3.04 24.95
C GLN A 161 -2.59 4.02 24.29
N TYR A 162 -2.41 3.94 22.98
CA TYR A 162 -1.34 4.66 22.30
C TYR A 162 -1.82 5.82 21.44
N ARG A 163 -2.94 5.65 20.76
CA ARG A 163 -3.47 6.71 19.90
C ARG A 163 -3.80 8.00 20.65
N PRO A 164 -4.37 7.96 21.88
CA PRO A 164 -4.61 9.17 22.68
C PRO A 164 -3.34 9.96 23.02
N LEU A 165 -2.18 9.29 23.06
CA LEU A 165 -0.87 9.94 23.27
C LEU A 165 -0.36 10.70 22.03
N ILE A 166 -0.97 10.51 20.85
CA ILE A 166 -0.59 11.17 19.60
C ILE A 166 -1.48 12.36 19.29
N CYS A 167 -2.78 12.22 19.50
CA CYS A 167 -3.77 13.27 19.24
C CYS A 167 -5.01 13.11 20.12
N ASP A 168 -5.78 14.17 20.23
CA ASP A 168 -7.05 14.20 20.93
C ASP A 168 -8.09 13.26 20.27
N ASP A 169 -9.09 12.81 21.08
CA ASP A 169 -10.08 11.82 20.70
C ASP A 169 -11.02 12.23 19.53
N GLY A 170 -11.12 13.54 19.25
CA GLY A 170 -11.98 14.05 18.16
C GLY A 170 -11.46 13.80 16.74
N ALA A 171 -10.23 13.35 16.55
CA ALA A 171 -9.69 13.09 15.22
C ALA A 171 -10.21 11.76 14.66
N PRO A 172 -10.80 11.74 13.45
CA PRO A 172 -11.40 10.52 12.90
C PRO A 172 -10.37 9.52 12.34
N TRP A 173 -9.11 9.93 12.21
CA TRP A 173 -8.09 9.15 11.50
C TRP A 173 -7.53 8.01 12.34
N LEU A 174 -7.35 6.83 11.73
CA LEU A 174 -6.62 5.73 12.35
C LEU A 174 -5.15 6.10 12.58
N PHE A 175 -4.54 6.79 11.61
CA PHE A 175 -3.15 7.24 11.68
C PHE A 175 -3.07 8.77 11.75
N PRO A 176 -3.31 9.37 12.92
CA PRO A 176 -3.23 10.80 13.08
C PRO A 176 -1.77 11.29 13.16
N SER A 177 -1.57 12.55 12.81
CA SER A 177 -0.40 13.35 13.18
C SER A 177 -0.64 14.05 14.52
N LYS A 178 0.40 14.63 15.12
CA LYS A 178 0.32 15.38 16.38
C LYS A 178 -0.75 16.49 16.39
N GLY A 179 -1.10 17.05 15.23
CA GLY A 179 -2.14 18.09 15.11
C GLY A 179 -3.53 17.56 14.77
N GLY A 180 -3.82 16.26 14.98
CA GLY A 180 -5.13 15.65 14.72
C GLY A 180 -5.50 15.45 13.25
N LYS A 181 -4.70 15.93 12.30
CA LYS A 181 -4.86 15.64 10.86
C LYS A 181 -4.35 14.24 10.53
N CYS A 182 -4.76 13.68 9.42
CA CYS A 182 -4.17 12.43 8.93
C CYS A 182 -2.66 12.59 8.74
N LYS A 183 -1.91 11.55 9.05
CA LYS A 183 -0.46 11.54 8.81
C LYS A 183 -0.18 11.60 7.31
N SER A 184 0.77 12.43 6.88
CA SER A 184 1.08 12.57 5.46
C SER A 184 1.59 11.25 4.87
N GLN A 185 1.24 10.98 3.61
CA GLN A 185 1.71 9.77 2.90
C GLN A 185 3.24 9.70 2.89
N LYS A 186 3.92 10.83 2.70
CA LYS A 186 5.39 10.91 2.71
C LYS A 186 5.95 10.48 4.05
N THR A 187 5.44 11.06 5.15
CA THR A 187 5.92 10.76 6.51
C THR A 187 5.70 9.31 6.88
N LEU A 188 4.48 8.78 6.70
CA LEU A 188 4.19 7.40 7.06
C LEU A 188 4.97 6.40 6.18
N SER A 189 5.09 6.67 4.88
CA SER A 189 5.88 5.85 3.96
C SER A 189 7.35 5.80 4.35
N GLN A 190 7.94 6.95 4.70
CA GLN A 190 9.32 7.04 5.15
C GLN A 190 9.52 6.26 6.46
N GLN A 191 8.65 6.47 7.45
CA GLN A 191 8.72 5.78 8.73
C GLN A 191 8.61 4.26 8.60
N ILE A 192 7.71 3.75 7.74
CA ILE A 192 7.58 2.32 7.44
C ILE A 192 8.88 1.79 6.81
N GLY A 193 9.38 2.47 5.77
CA GLY A 193 10.62 2.04 5.09
C GLY A 193 11.84 2.02 6.02
N GLU A 194 12.00 3.06 6.86
CA GLU A 194 13.07 3.13 7.86
C GLU A 194 12.96 2.03 8.92
N ALA A 195 11.72 1.72 9.37
CA ALA A 195 11.49 0.64 10.32
C ALA A 195 11.86 -0.73 9.73
N ILE A 196 11.43 -1.00 8.49
CA ILE A 196 11.79 -2.24 7.79
C ILE A 196 13.31 -2.36 7.67
N LEU A 197 13.97 -1.35 7.10
CA LEU A 197 15.43 -1.38 6.92
C LEU A 197 16.17 -1.60 8.23
N LYS A 198 15.79 -0.85 9.26
CA LYS A 198 16.47 -0.86 10.56
C LYS A 198 16.37 -2.21 11.28
N HIS A 199 15.22 -2.88 11.19
CA HIS A 199 14.96 -4.08 12.00
C HIS A 199 15.18 -5.38 11.24
N THR A 200 15.07 -5.35 9.92
CA THR A 200 15.19 -6.55 9.08
C THR A 200 16.37 -6.52 8.11
N GLY A 201 16.94 -5.32 7.87
CA GLY A 201 17.93 -5.10 6.79
C GLY A 201 17.32 -5.06 5.38
N LEU A 202 16.01 -5.29 5.25
CA LEU A 202 15.33 -5.30 3.96
C LEU A 202 15.03 -3.87 3.47
N THR A 203 15.07 -3.69 2.17
CA THR A 203 14.66 -2.42 1.54
C THR A 203 13.30 -2.58 0.90
N MET A 204 12.27 -1.94 1.48
CA MET A 204 10.91 -2.04 1.00
C MET A 204 10.13 -0.74 1.26
N THR A 205 9.28 -0.37 0.31
CA THR A 205 8.34 0.74 0.44
C THR A 205 6.91 0.22 0.62
N PRO A 206 5.98 0.99 1.20
CA PRO A 206 4.59 0.54 1.36
C PRO A 206 3.92 0.10 0.06
N HIS A 207 4.24 0.71 -1.08
CA HIS A 207 3.69 0.27 -2.36
C HIS A 207 4.11 -1.16 -2.74
N GLN A 208 5.28 -1.58 -2.30
CA GLN A 208 5.83 -2.90 -2.62
C GLN A 208 5.19 -4.03 -1.81
N PHE A 209 4.46 -3.74 -0.73
CA PHE A 209 3.60 -4.74 -0.06
C PHE A 209 2.57 -5.36 -1.00
N ARG A 210 2.10 -4.58 -1.98
CA ARG A 210 1.16 -5.09 -3.00
C ARG A 210 1.83 -6.11 -3.92
N HIS A 211 3.09 -5.87 -4.27
CA HIS A 211 3.89 -6.81 -5.07
C HIS A 211 4.28 -8.04 -4.23
N PHE A 212 4.61 -7.83 -2.95
CA PHE A 212 4.87 -8.90 -2.01
C PHE A 212 3.64 -9.80 -1.81
N ALA A 213 2.47 -9.24 -1.56
CA ALA A 213 1.22 -9.99 -1.44
C ALA A 213 0.89 -10.78 -2.72
N ALA A 214 1.11 -10.18 -3.91
CA ALA A 214 0.93 -10.89 -5.17
C ALA A 214 1.90 -12.06 -5.31
N LYS A 215 3.19 -11.87 -4.99
CA LYS A 215 4.20 -12.93 -5.01
C LYS A 215 3.79 -14.07 -4.07
N MET A 216 3.51 -13.78 -2.80
CA MET A 216 3.12 -14.80 -1.84
C MET A 216 1.87 -15.56 -2.27
N GLY A 217 0.87 -14.86 -2.81
CA GLY A 217 -0.35 -15.49 -3.29
C GLY A 217 -0.13 -16.39 -4.50
N LEU A 218 0.77 -16.02 -5.41
CA LEU A 218 1.10 -16.82 -6.59
C LEU A 218 2.04 -17.99 -6.27
N ASP A 219 2.99 -17.79 -5.35
CA ASP A 219 3.88 -18.86 -4.88
C ASP A 219 3.07 -19.98 -4.19
N ASN A 220 2.03 -19.60 -3.39
CA ASN A 220 1.16 -20.58 -2.74
C ASN A 220 0.12 -21.24 -3.67
N ASN A 221 -0.37 -20.50 -4.65
CA ASN A 221 -1.38 -20.99 -5.60
C ASN A 221 -1.11 -20.42 -7.00
N PRO A 222 -0.23 -21.06 -7.77
CA PRO A 222 0.05 -20.67 -9.14
C PRO A 222 -1.23 -20.66 -9.99
N GLY A 223 -1.42 -19.60 -10.77
CA GLY A 223 -2.62 -19.42 -11.60
C GLY A 223 -3.77 -18.66 -10.92
N ASN A 224 -3.76 -18.42 -9.60
CA ASN A 224 -4.82 -17.68 -8.91
C ASN A 224 -4.75 -16.15 -9.16
N MET A 225 -4.66 -15.75 -10.42
CA MET A 225 -4.64 -14.34 -10.82
C MET A 225 -5.93 -13.60 -10.44
N MET A 226 -7.06 -14.32 -10.41
CA MET A 226 -8.35 -13.74 -10.01
C MET A 226 -8.33 -13.34 -8.53
N GLY A 227 -7.91 -14.22 -7.63
CA GLY A 227 -7.81 -13.94 -6.20
C GLY A 227 -6.84 -12.77 -5.93
N ILE A 228 -5.69 -12.74 -6.61
CA ILE A 228 -4.75 -11.62 -6.51
C ILE A 228 -5.36 -10.32 -7.04
N SER A 229 -6.10 -10.37 -8.14
CA SER A 229 -6.79 -9.20 -8.69
C SER A 229 -7.79 -8.61 -7.70
N GLN A 230 -8.56 -9.46 -7.03
CA GLN A 230 -9.52 -9.08 -5.99
C GLN A 230 -8.80 -8.51 -4.76
N LEU A 231 -7.80 -9.22 -4.23
CA LEU A 231 -6.99 -8.77 -3.09
C LEU A 231 -6.39 -7.37 -3.32
N LEU A 232 -5.92 -7.11 -4.53
CA LEU A 232 -5.31 -5.84 -4.88
C LEU A 232 -6.33 -4.77 -5.34
N GLY A 233 -7.59 -5.10 -5.49
CA GLY A 233 -8.62 -4.19 -6.03
C GLY A 233 -8.24 -3.67 -7.41
N HIS A 234 -7.83 -4.55 -8.31
CA HIS A 234 -7.61 -4.23 -9.71
C HIS A 234 -8.94 -4.25 -10.47
N LYS A 235 -9.15 -3.26 -11.36
CA LYS A 235 -10.36 -3.15 -12.16
C LYS A 235 -10.58 -4.35 -13.10
N SER A 236 -9.51 -5.01 -13.50
CA SER A 236 -9.56 -6.20 -14.36
C SER A 236 -8.38 -7.14 -14.08
N ILE A 237 -8.60 -8.42 -14.30
CA ILE A 237 -7.57 -9.46 -14.25
C ILE A 237 -6.38 -9.13 -15.16
N LYS A 238 -6.62 -8.56 -16.35
CA LYS A 238 -5.57 -8.11 -17.28
C LYS A 238 -4.54 -7.19 -16.64
N SER A 239 -4.95 -6.38 -15.66
CA SER A 239 -4.01 -5.51 -14.92
C SER A 239 -3.08 -6.31 -14.01
N THR A 240 -3.56 -7.42 -13.47
CA THR A 240 -2.79 -8.34 -12.63
C THR A 240 -1.87 -9.19 -13.49
N GLU A 241 -2.38 -9.78 -14.54
CA GLU A 241 -1.60 -10.54 -15.53
C GLU A 241 -0.46 -9.70 -16.10
N HIS A 242 -0.77 -8.49 -16.57
CA HIS A 242 0.23 -7.56 -17.11
C HIS A 242 1.36 -7.23 -16.11
N SER A 243 1.05 -7.21 -14.82
CA SER A 243 2.03 -6.86 -13.78
C SER A 243 2.81 -8.06 -13.23
N TYR A 244 2.20 -9.25 -13.21
CA TYR A 244 2.70 -10.37 -12.40
C TYR A 244 2.88 -11.70 -13.17
N THR A 245 2.61 -11.75 -14.48
CA THR A 245 2.84 -12.97 -15.30
C THR A 245 4.27 -13.49 -15.15
N GLU A 246 5.24 -12.57 -15.03
CA GLU A 246 6.65 -12.94 -14.86
C GLU A 246 6.96 -13.64 -13.52
N LEU A 247 6.09 -13.54 -12.50
CA LEU A 247 6.27 -14.23 -11.22
C LEU A 247 5.83 -15.68 -11.26
N GLN A 248 5.12 -16.10 -12.32
CA GLN A 248 4.68 -17.49 -12.48
C GLN A 248 5.69 -18.37 -13.21
N THR A 249 6.69 -17.76 -13.85
CA THR A 249 7.66 -18.44 -14.72
C THR A 249 9.04 -18.61 -14.06
N ALA A 250 9.16 -18.25 -12.80
CA ALA A 250 10.36 -18.42 -11.98
C ALA A 250 10.16 -19.54 -10.97
#